data_fb30344c4d8f0718c2e9c8bee7313d1f
#
_entry.id   fb30344c4d8f0718c2e9c8bee7313d1f
#
_cell.length_a   1.000
_cell.length_b   1.000
_cell.length_c   1.000
_cell.angle_alpha   90.00
_cell.angle_beta   90.00
_cell.angle_gamma   90.00
#
_symmetry.space_group_name_H-M   'P 1'
#
loop_
_entity.id
_entity.type
_entity.pdbx_description
1 polymer ?
#
loop_
_entity_poly.entity_id
_entity_poly.type
_entity_poly.pdbx_seq_one_letter_code
_entity_poly.pdbx_strand_id
1 'polypeptide(L)'
;MEILSEAVGIDIVVEEQESNVGDFSVDLFATEEGTGRRIIIENQLEETNHDHLGKIITYASGKEAEVIIWIVRKARDEHKQAIEWLNQHTDDKFEFFLIEIELWKINDSEPAPKFNIVETT
;
A
#
# COMPACT_ATOMS: atom_id res chain seq x y z
N MET A 1 -7.51 -5.63 -8.89
CA MET A 1 -6.92 -4.29 -8.80
C MET A 1 -7.97 -3.17 -8.79
N GLU A 2 -9.10 -3.37 -9.47
CA GLU A 2 -10.19 -2.38 -9.50
C GLU A 2 -10.72 -2.02 -8.11
N ILE A 3 -10.88 -3.02 -7.23
CA ILE A 3 -11.38 -2.79 -5.87
C ILE A 3 -10.41 -1.90 -5.09
N LEU A 4 -9.12 -2.14 -5.23
CA LEU A 4 -8.10 -1.32 -4.57
C LEU A 4 -8.06 0.09 -5.16
N SER A 5 -8.13 0.22 -6.49
CA SER A 5 -8.19 1.51 -7.18
C SER A 5 -9.36 2.35 -6.69
N GLU A 6 -10.54 1.74 -6.55
CA GLU A 6 -11.71 2.43 -6.02
C GLU A 6 -11.51 2.87 -4.56
N ALA A 7 -10.91 2.00 -3.75
CA ALA A 7 -10.70 2.31 -2.33
C ALA A 7 -9.76 3.49 -2.12
N VAL A 8 -8.69 3.59 -2.90
CA VAL A 8 -7.69 4.68 -2.74
C VAL A 8 -7.96 5.88 -3.64
N GLY A 9 -8.89 5.78 -4.58
CA GLY A 9 -9.21 6.86 -5.50
C GLY A 9 -8.13 7.14 -6.54
N ILE A 10 -7.34 6.13 -6.88
CA ILE A 10 -6.23 6.22 -7.82
C ILE A 10 -6.37 5.11 -8.85
N ASP A 11 -6.26 5.45 -10.13
CA ASP A 11 -6.29 4.46 -11.20
C ASP A 11 -4.93 3.75 -11.29
N ILE A 12 -4.89 2.52 -10.80
CA ILE A 12 -3.66 1.73 -10.66
C ILE A 12 -3.48 0.82 -11.87
N VAL A 13 -2.32 0.95 -12.52
CA VAL A 13 -1.91 0.07 -13.61
C VAL A 13 -0.70 -0.73 -13.14
N VAL A 14 -0.86 -2.05 -12.97
CA VAL A 14 0.23 -2.91 -12.52
C VAL A 14 1.27 -3.06 -13.63
N GLU A 15 2.52 -2.76 -13.32
CA GLU A 15 3.64 -2.88 -14.25
C GLU A 15 4.42 -4.17 -14.02
N GLU A 16 4.72 -4.47 -12.76
CA GLU A 16 5.49 -5.66 -12.40
C GLU A 16 4.96 -6.30 -11.13
N GLN A 17 4.96 -7.64 -11.10
CA GLN A 17 4.77 -8.41 -9.88
C GLN A 17 6.15 -8.81 -9.38
N GLU A 18 6.33 -8.77 -8.06
CA GLU A 18 7.62 -9.08 -7.41
C GLU A 18 8.79 -8.30 -8.04
N SER A 19 8.65 -6.98 -8.07
CA SER A 19 9.63 -6.09 -8.70
C SER A 19 10.87 -5.95 -7.82
N ASN A 20 12.05 -6.10 -8.42
CA ASN A 20 13.32 -6.11 -7.70
C ASN A 20 13.73 -4.74 -7.18
N VAL A 21 14.26 -4.72 -5.94
CA VAL A 21 14.93 -3.58 -5.32
C VAL A 21 16.21 -4.14 -4.69
N GLY A 22 17.32 -4.10 -5.43
CA GLY A 22 18.55 -4.76 -5.02
C GLY A 22 18.33 -6.27 -4.82
N ASP A 23 18.65 -6.77 -3.64
CA ASP A 23 18.44 -8.18 -3.27
C ASP A 23 17.04 -8.46 -2.75
N PHE A 24 16.19 -7.44 -2.68
CA PHE A 24 14.81 -7.56 -2.19
C PHE A 24 13.83 -7.39 -3.34
N SER A 25 12.56 -7.65 -3.07
CA SER A 25 11.50 -7.37 -4.03
C SER A 25 10.27 -6.81 -3.33
N VAL A 26 9.59 -5.89 -4.00
CA VAL A 26 8.28 -5.40 -3.59
C VAL A 26 7.21 -6.25 -4.29
N ASP A 27 6.08 -6.49 -3.63
CA ASP A 27 5.02 -7.35 -4.16
C ASP A 27 4.49 -6.86 -5.51
N LEU A 28 4.17 -5.58 -5.60
CA LEU A 28 3.67 -4.98 -6.84
C LEU A 28 4.30 -3.62 -7.07
N PHE A 29 4.76 -3.41 -8.29
CA PHE A 29 5.12 -2.09 -8.80
C PHE A 29 4.08 -1.66 -9.82
N ALA A 30 3.56 -0.46 -9.68
CA ALA A 30 2.49 0.05 -10.52
C ALA A 30 2.72 1.52 -10.86
N THR A 31 1.87 2.05 -11.74
CA THR A 31 1.83 3.46 -12.05
C THR A 31 0.39 3.95 -11.99
N GLU A 32 0.22 5.23 -11.74
CA GLU A 32 -1.09 5.86 -11.81
C GLU A 32 -1.38 6.26 -13.24
N GLU A 33 -2.52 5.83 -13.78
CA GLU A 33 -2.95 6.23 -15.10
C GLU A 33 -3.21 7.74 -15.12
N GLY A 34 -2.71 8.40 -16.15
CA GLY A 34 -2.90 9.84 -16.35
C GLY A 34 -1.77 10.70 -15.81
N THR A 35 -1.21 10.40 -14.65
CA THR A 35 -0.12 11.19 -14.04
C THR A 35 1.24 10.53 -14.16
N GLY A 36 1.27 9.21 -14.27
CA GLY A 36 2.50 8.44 -14.31
C GLY A 36 3.19 8.32 -12.95
N ARG A 37 2.55 8.71 -11.85
CA ARG A 37 3.15 8.55 -10.52
C ARG A 37 3.45 7.09 -10.27
N ARG A 38 4.60 6.81 -9.67
CA ARG A 38 5.07 5.46 -9.39
C ARG A 38 4.48 5.00 -8.06
N ILE A 39 4.00 3.78 -8.04
CA ILE A 39 3.26 3.21 -6.90
C ILE A 39 3.93 1.90 -6.50
N ILE A 40 4.17 1.72 -5.20
CA ILE A 40 4.47 0.39 -4.68
C ILE A 40 3.32 -0.09 -3.80
N ILE A 41 3.05 -1.37 -3.89
CA ILE A 41 2.00 -2.02 -3.11
C ILE A 41 2.62 -3.21 -2.41
N GLU A 42 2.51 -3.23 -1.08
CA GLU A 42 3.03 -4.30 -0.26
C GLU A 42 1.89 -4.97 0.49
N ASN A 43 1.71 -6.26 0.25
CA ASN A 43 0.70 -7.08 0.91
C ASN A 43 1.34 -7.82 2.07
N GLN A 44 1.07 -7.35 3.28
CA GLN A 44 1.48 -8.05 4.49
C GLN A 44 0.24 -8.63 5.14
N LEU A 45 -0.02 -9.91 4.97
CA LEU A 45 -1.21 -10.57 5.54
C LEU A 45 -1.04 -10.87 7.02
N GLU A 46 -0.51 -9.91 7.76
CA GLU A 46 -0.20 -9.98 9.18
C GLU A 46 -0.49 -8.65 9.84
N GLU A 47 -0.22 -8.56 11.14
CA GLU A 47 -0.22 -7.29 11.86
C GLU A 47 1.01 -6.49 11.45
N THR A 48 0.89 -5.15 11.43
CA THR A 48 2.02 -4.26 11.12
C THR A 48 3.20 -4.50 12.09
N ASN A 49 4.41 -4.34 11.57
CA ASN A 49 5.62 -4.38 12.39
C ASN A 49 6.69 -3.44 11.82
N HIS A 50 7.74 -3.19 12.62
CA HIS A 50 8.81 -2.27 12.24
C HIS A 50 9.62 -2.78 11.05
N ASP A 51 9.78 -4.08 10.92
CA ASP A 51 10.53 -4.70 9.83
C ASP A 51 9.88 -4.40 8.48
N HIS A 52 8.58 -4.57 8.38
CA HIS A 52 7.84 -4.27 7.16
C HIS A 52 7.77 -2.77 6.88
N LEU A 53 7.66 -1.94 7.91
CA LEU A 53 7.69 -0.49 7.72
C LEU A 53 9.03 -0.06 7.12
N GLY A 54 10.14 -0.58 7.64
CA GLY A 54 11.46 -0.30 7.10
C GLY A 54 11.63 -0.78 5.67
N LYS A 55 11.13 -1.97 5.36
CA LYS A 55 11.16 -2.53 4.00
C LYS A 55 10.39 -1.64 3.02
N ILE A 56 9.19 -1.21 3.39
CA ILE A 56 8.36 -0.35 2.54
C ILE A 56 9.07 0.94 2.18
N ILE A 57 9.70 1.59 3.16
CA ILE A 57 10.45 2.83 2.92
C ILE A 57 11.64 2.56 1.99
N THR A 58 12.34 1.47 2.20
CA THR A 58 13.46 1.05 1.36
C THR A 58 12.99 0.79 -0.08
N TYR A 59 11.89 0.09 -0.26
CA TYR A 59 11.33 -0.22 -1.58
C TYR A 59 10.85 1.05 -2.29
N ALA A 60 10.19 1.93 -1.56
CA ALA A 60 9.74 3.21 -2.11
C ALA A 60 10.91 4.02 -2.65
N SER A 61 11.99 4.09 -1.89
CA SER A 61 13.21 4.76 -2.30
C SER A 61 13.81 4.11 -3.55
N GLY A 62 13.93 2.79 -3.57
CA GLY A 62 14.54 2.05 -4.69
C GLY A 62 13.75 2.15 -5.99
N LYS A 63 12.43 2.28 -5.90
CA LYS A 63 11.54 2.44 -7.06
C LYS A 63 11.21 3.90 -7.36
N GLU A 64 11.70 4.82 -6.57
CA GLU A 64 11.35 6.25 -6.66
C GLU A 64 9.83 6.44 -6.64
N ALA A 65 9.15 5.70 -5.75
CA ALA A 65 7.71 5.72 -5.67
C ALA A 65 7.20 6.99 -4.98
N GLU A 66 6.08 7.49 -5.44
CA GLU A 66 5.41 8.65 -4.87
C GLU A 66 4.14 8.23 -4.12
N VAL A 67 3.57 7.09 -4.49
CA VAL A 67 2.40 6.51 -3.81
C VAL A 67 2.81 5.17 -3.21
N ILE A 68 2.60 5.03 -1.92
CA ILE A 68 2.98 3.84 -1.16
C ILE A 68 1.73 3.26 -0.52
N ILE A 69 1.39 2.03 -0.86
CA ILE A 69 0.20 1.36 -0.36
C ILE A 69 0.62 0.12 0.43
N TRP A 70 0.37 0.17 1.73
CA TRP A 70 0.67 -0.92 2.65
C TRP A 70 -0.64 -1.57 3.08
N ILE A 71 -0.84 -2.81 2.66
CA ILE A 71 -2.06 -3.58 2.95
C ILE A 71 -1.72 -4.60 4.03
N VAL A 72 -2.44 -4.53 5.14
CA VAL A 72 -2.19 -5.38 6.31
C VAL A 72 -3.48 -6.02 6.79
N ARG A 73 -3.38 -7.07 7.60
CA ARG A 73 -4.54 -7.65 8.26
C ARG A 73 -4.99 -6.77 9.42
N LYS A 74 -4.04 -6.23 10.18
CA LYS A 74 -4.31 -5.34 11.31
C LYS A 74 -3.19 -4.32 11.45
N ALA A 75 -3.55 -3.06 11.60
CA ALA A 75 -2.61 -1.98 11.82
C ALA A 75 -2.53 -1.64 13.31
N ARG A 76 -1.31 -1.68 13.87
CA ARG A 76 -1.05 -1.23 15.23
C ARG A 76 -1.08 0.30 15.28
N ASP A 77 -1.47 0.85 16.43
CA ASP A 77 -1.57 2.31 16.60
C ASP A 77 -0.24 3.03 16.34
N GLU A 78 0.87 2.41 16.76
CA GLU A 78 2.21 2.98 16.55
C GLU A 78 2.52 3.14 15.04
N HIS A 79 2.07 2.20 14.23
CA HIS A 79 2.30 2.24 12.77
C HIS A 79 1.31 3.17 12.07
N LYS A 80 0.07 3.28 12.56
CA LYS A 80 -0.87 4.30 12.08
C LYS A 80 -0.28 5.69 12.31
N GLN A 81 0.26 5.93 13.50
CA GLN A 81 0.88 7.20 13.83
C GLN A 81 2.11 7.47 12.96
N ALA A 82 2.92 6.44 12.69
CA ALA A 82 4.09 6.58 11.84
C ALA A 82 3.69 6.99 10.41
N ILE A 83 2.67 6.36 9.84
CA ILE A 83 2.18 6.69 8.50
C ILE A 83 1.58 8.10 8.47
N GLU A 84 0.82 8.48 9.50
CA GLU A 84 0.30 9.84 9.64
C GLU A 84 1.44 10.85 9.64
N TRP A 85 2.48 10.58 10.44
CA TRP A 85 3.67 11.44 10.53
C TRP A 85 4.36 11.57 9.17
N LEU A 86 4.54 10.48 8.45
CA LEU A 86 5.14 10.49 7.11
C LEU A 86 4.31 11.35 6.15
N ASN A 87 2.99 11.22 6.16
CA ASN A 87 2.11 12.04 5.32
C ASN A 87 2.19 13.53 5.64
N GLN A 88 2.43 13.87 6.91
CA GLN A 88 2.54 15.27 7.33
C GLN A 88 3.90 15.88 7.03
N HIS A 89 4.96 15.08 6.92
CA HIS A 89 6.34 15.54 6.85
C HIS A 89 7.03 15.24 5.52
N THR A 90 6.31 14.69 4.56
CA THR A 90 6.81 14.52 3.20
C THR A 90 6.18 15.56 2.27
N ASP A 91 6.76 15.68 1.07
CA ASP A 91 6.28 16.56 0.02
C ASP A 91 4.85 16.18 -0.39
N ASP A 92 4.07 17.12 -0.91
CA ASP A 92 2.69 16.91 -1.41
C ASP A 92 2.60 15.85 -2.51
N LYS A 93 3.72 15.51 -3.14
CA LYS A 93 3.78 14.45 -4.16
C LYS A 93 3.65 13.06 -3.55
N PHE A 94 3.98 12.90 -2.27
CA PHE A 94 3.98 11.61 -1.60
C PHE A 94 2.66 11.35 -0.91
N GLU A 95 2.14 10.14 -1.13
CA GLU A 95 0.95 9.66 -0.43
C GLU A 95 1.21 8.28 0.12
N PHE A 96 1.08 8.15 1.44
CA PHE A 96 1.21 6.87 2.13
C PHE A 96 -0.18 6.40 2.55
N PHE A 97 -0.56 5.22 2.09
CA PHE A 97 -1.82 4.57 2.48
C PHE A 97 -1.51 3.40 3.39
N LEU A 98 -2.18 3.33 4.53
CA LEU A 98 -2.21 2.14 5.37
C LEU A 98 -3.63 1.60 5.33
N ILE A 99 -3.77 0.36 4.90
CA ILE A 99 -5.07 -0.25 4.61
C ILE A 99 -5.19 -1.58 5.34
N GLU A 100 -6.29 -1.76 6.07
CA GLU A 100 -6.64 -3.06 6.62
C GLU A 100 -7.52 -3.81 5.63
N ILE A 101 -7.17 -5.06 5.35
CA ILE A 101 -7.96 -5.91 4.47
C ILE A 101 -8.84 -6.85 5.30
N GLU A 102 -10.11 -6.95 4.90
CA GLU A 102 -11.06 -7.90 5.45
C GLU A 102 -11.63 -8.74 4.31
N LEU A 103 -11.93 -9.99 4.61
CA LEU A 103 -12.63 -10.86 3.68
C LEU A 103 -14.09 -10.97 4.12
N TRP A 104 -14.99 -10.61 3.22
CA TRP A 104 -16.41 -10.65 3.45
C TRP A 104 -17.03 -11.81 2.69
N LYS A 105 -17.88 -12.56 3.36
CA LYS A 105 -18.61 -13.66 2.76
C LYS A 105 -20.08 -13.58 3.18
N ILE A 106 -20.96 -13.57 2.20
CA ILE A 106 -22.41 -13.57 2.43
C ILE A 106 -22.94 -14.95 2.08
N ASN A 107 -23.44 -15.69 3.09
CA ASN A 107 -23.94 -17.06 2.95
C ASN A 107 -22.86 -17.97 2.35
N ASP A 108 -23.16 -18.65 1.25
CA ASP A 108 -22.24 -19.56 0.56
C ASP A 108 -21.49 -18.91 -0.60
N SER A 109 -21.54 -17.59 -0.70
CA SER A 109 -20.81 -16.86 -1.75
C SER A 109 -19.30 -16.92 -1.51
N GLU A 110 -18.51 -16.68 -2.56
CA GLU A 110 -17.05 -16.56 -2.43
C GLU A 110 -16.68 -15.34 -1.58
N PRO A 111 -15.63 -15.44 -0.76
CA PRO A 111 -15.15 -14.28 -0.01
C PRO A 111 -14.76 -13.14 -0.94
N ALA A 112 -15.17 -11.93 -0.60
CA ALA A 112 -14.79 -10.72 -1.32
C ALA A 112 -13.92 -9.84 -0.43
N PRO A 113 -12.85 -9.24 -0.96
CA PRO A 113 -12.00 -8.35 -0.17
C PRO A 113 -12.69 -7.01 0.07
N LYS A 114 -12.50 -6.48 1.27
CA LYS A 114 -12.88 -5.12 1.62
C LYS A 114 -11.65 -4.40 2.14
N PHE A 115 -11.34 -3.24 1.59
CA PHE A 115 -10.21 -2.42 2.00
C PHE A 115 -10.70 -1.26 2.85
N ASN A 116 -10.20 -1.21 4.09
CA ASN A 116 -10.49 -0.12 5.01
C ASN A 116 -9.25 0.76 5.13
N ILE A 117 -9.33 1.99 4.64
CA ILE A 117 -8.22 2.92 4.75
C ILE A 117 -8.17 3.40 6.20
N VAL A 118 -7.05 3.11 6.89
CA VAL A 118 -6.85 3.54 8.28
C VAL A 118 -5.97 4.77 8.38
N GLU A 119 -5.11 5.02 7.39
CA GLU A 119 -4.34 6.26 7.26
C GLU A 119 -4.15 6.63 5.80
N THR A 120 -4.28 7.94 5.49
CA THR A 120 -4.00 8.54 4.19
C THR A 120 -3.71 10.04 4.39
N THR A 121 -3.31 10.70 3.33
CA THR A 121 -3.10 12.17 3.36
C THR A 121 -4.42 12.91 3.41
#